data_531071c63cb57979f70334f4e0bbcc56
#
_entry.id   531071c63cb57979f70334f4e0bbcc56
#
_cell.length_a   1.000
_cell.length_b   1.000
_cell.length_c   1.000
_cell.angle_alpha   90.00
_cell.angle_beta   90.00
_cell.angle_gamma   90.00
#
_symmetry.space_group_name_H-M   'P 1'
#
loop_
_entity.id
_entity.type
_entity.pdbx_description
1 polymer ?
#
loop_
_entity_poly.entity_id
_entity_poly.type
_entity_poly.pdbx_seq_one_letter_code
_entity_poly.pdbx_strand_id
1 'polypeptide(L)'
;MNSKICPLAVFAALIISACGSPKSGTAPAAIPQEPASAAPAQPENANLQSLLSDTRLSSKGIIESVAEVPIFSRISGQISALNVVLGQRVRKGQVLVRLDESDIRAELLKREAELEQAEYNYQAILMGQGYKRNKLDEAPEEIRNLARVNSGYNTALAAVKKTQQQLEFCTITAPISGAVSDISATLYGAAIPGESLFYVVDTEHLKASFDVLENEMSKFTIGSQVDVITVAYPGEVHSAQVTAVSPSVEKTGMVHMEAELAPHPHLMPGMTAIITLK
;
A
#
# COMPACT_ATOMS: atom_id res chain seq x y z
N MET A 1 37.34 -33.93 -6.61
CA MET A 1 38.67 -34.10 -5.98
C MET A 1 38.89 -32.99 -5.01
N ASN A 2 39.09 -33.35 -3.72
CA ASN A 2 39.56 -32.60 -2.53
C ASN A 2 38.59 -31.51 -2.01
N SER A 3 37.77 -31.71 -0.97
CA SER A 3 37.98 -32.23 0.39
C SER A 3 38.97 -31.40 1.25
N LYS A 4 38.45 -30.68 2.28
CA LYS A 4 39.01 -30.41 3.63
C LYS A 4 37.94 -29.64 4.43
N ILE A 5 37.18 -30.13 5.32
CA ILE A 5 37.14 -30.76 6.63
C ILE A 5 37.98 -30.06 7.71
N CYS A 6 37.19 -29.42 8.68
CA CYS A 6 37.29 -29.32 10.16
C CYS A 6 38.55 -28.70 10.82
N PRO A 7 38.56 -28.37 12.15
CA PRO A 7 37.78 -28.90 13.28
C PRO A 7 37.27 -27.90 14.35
N LEU A 8 36.26 -28.24 15.01
CA LEU A 8 35.88 -28.42 16.42
C LEU A 8 36.97 -28.13 17.50
N ALA A 9 36.67 -27.24 18.43
CA ALA A 9 37.33 -27.21 19.74
C ALA A 9 36.27 -27.06 20.84
N VAL A 10 36.14 -28.14 21.57
CA VAL A 10 35.45 -28.34 22.84
C VAL A 10 36.37 -27.83 23.94
N PHE A 11 35.87 -27.08 24.91
CA PHE A 11 36.49 -26.99 26.25
C PHE A 11 35.41 -27.18 27.33
N ALA A 12 35.66 -28.20 28.14
CA ALA A 12 34.83 -28.66 29.23
C ALA A 12 35.37 -28.18 30.58
N ALA A 13 34.41 -27.95 31.48
CA ALA A 13 34.41 -28.22 32.90
C ALA A 13 35.46 -27.58 33.84
N LEU A 14 35.00 -26.98 34.92
CA LEU A 14 35.31 -27.51 36.25
C LEU A 14 34.33 -26.99 37.32
N ILE A 15 33.77 -27.93 38.06
CA ILE A 15 32.95 -27.82 39.26
C ILE A 15 33.88 -27.59 40.45
N ILE A 16 33.56 -26.68 41.39
CA ILE A 16 33.98 -26.82 42.79
C ILE A 16 32.82 -26.45 43.70
N SER A 17 32.40 -27.47 44.45
CA SER A 17 31.49 -27.47 45.59
C SER A 17 32.27 -27.08 46.86
N ALA A 18 31.64 -26.24 47.69
CA ALA A 18 32.02 -26.23 49.12
C ALA A 18 30.80 -25.80 49.99
N CYS A 19 30.35 -26.70 50.78
CA CYS A 19 29.45 -26.57 51.93
C CYS A 19 30.04 -25.75 53.06
N GLY A 20 29.17 -25.04 53.79
CA GLY A 20 29.53 -24.45 55.08
C GLY A 20 28.45 -23.56 55.70
N SER A 21 27.53 -24.10 56.49
CA SER A 21 26.82 -23.37 57.58
C SER A 21 27.48 -23.79 58.90
N PRO A 22 27.30 -23.16 60.10
CA PRO A 22 26.23 -22.27 60.54
C PRO A 22 26.64 -21.16 61.57
N LYS A 23 25.63 -20.40 62.03
CA LYS A 23 25.39 -19.82 63.36
C LYS A 23 25.32 -18.30 63.48
N SER A 24 24.11 -17.98 63.86
CA SER A 24 23.67 -17.07 64.98
C SER A 24 24.24 -15.67 65.13
N GLY A 25 23.32 -14.75 65.16
CA GLY A 25 23.48 -13.62 66.11
C GLY A 25 23.07 -12.27 65.53
N THR A 26 22.03 -11.74 66.22
CA THR A 26 21.82 -10.33 66.52
C THR A 26 21.18 -9.48 65.41
N ALA A 27 19.92 -9.13 65.62
CA ALA A 27 19.27 -8.01 64.96
C ALA A 27 19.94 -6.70 65.32
N PRO A 28 20.01 -5.77 64.41
CA PRO A 28 19.80 -4.38 64.74
C PRO A 28 18.83 -3.68 63.78
N ALA A 29 18.03 -2.86 64.43
CA ALA A 29 17.48 -1.58 64.05
C ALA A 29 16.77 -1.43 62.67
N ALA A 30 15.49 -1.16 62.79
CA ALA A 30 14.60 -0.62 61.75
C ALA A 30 15.20 0.61 61.09
N ILE A 31 15.35 0.53 59.74
CA ILE A 31 15.51 1.68 58.87
C ILE A 31 14.13 2.14 58.46
N PRO A 32 13.80 3.45 58.51
CA PRO A 32 12.51 3.94 58.08
C PRO A 32 12.31 3.68 56.58
N GLN A 33 11.23 3.00 56.24
CA GLN A 33 10.76 2.90 54.87
C GLN A 33 10.32 4.29 54.39
N GLU A 34 11.04 4.83 53.49
CA GLU A 34 10.66 5.93 52.63
C GLU A 34 9.41 5.50 51.82
N PRO A 35 8.36 6.33 51.75
CA PRO A 35 7.13 5.95 51.04
C PRO A 35 7.46 5.76 49.56
N ALA A 36 7.19 4.58 49.04
CA ALA A 36 7.26 4.25 47.62
C ALA A 36 6.51 5.34 46.83
N SER A 37 7.28 6.05 46.02
CA SER A 37 6.76 6.97 45.02
C SER A 37 5.76 6.21 44.15
N ALA A 38 4.50 6.57 44.25
CA ALA A 38 3.45 6.12 43.40
C ALA A 38 3.85 6.44 41.96
N ALA A 39 4.01 5.41 41.15
CA ALA A 39 4.12 5.55 39.69
C ALA A 39 2.89 6.32 39.20
N PRO A 40 3.03 7.29 38.31
CA PRO A 40 1.89 8.01 37.75
C PRO A 40 0.98 7.00 37.08
N ALA A 41 -0.23 6.86 37.58
CA ALA A 41 -1.30 6.12 36.93
C ALA A 41 -1.49 6.72 35.53
N GLN A 42 -1.34 5.90 34.52
CA GLN A 42 -1.61 6.27 33.12
C GLN A 42 -3.10 6.63 33.02
N PRO A 43 -3.48 7.86 32.64
CA PRO A 43 -4.89 8.31 32.59
C PRO A 43 -5.66 7.69 31.39
N GLU A 44 -5.03 6.88 30.54
CA GLU A 44 -5.63 6.43 29.28
C GLU A 44 -6.67 5.30 29.43
N ASN A 45 -6.57 4.47 30.47
CA ASN A 45 -7.48 3.32 30.60
C ASN A 45 -8.80 3.63 31.34
N ALA A 46 -8.84 4.67 32.17
CA ALA A 46 -10.02 4.99 32.94
C ALA A 46 -11.16 5.58 32.07
N ASN A 47 -10.81 6.31 31.02
CA ASN A 47 -11.81 6.94 30.15
C ASN A 47 -12.45 5.94 29.17
N LEU A 48 -11.69 4.92 28.73
CA LEU A 48 -12.21 3.84 27.87
C LEU A 48 -13.17 2.92 28.63
N GLN A 49 -12.86 2.60 29.90
CA GLN A 49 -13.74 1.75 30.70
C GLN A 49 -15.03 2.45 31.09
N SER A 50 -15.02 3.78 31.27
CA SER A 50 -16.25 4.54 31.55
C SER A 50 -17.18 4.64 30.34
N LEU A 51 -16.64 4.68 29.13
CA LEU A 51 -17.43 4.68 27.89
C LEU A 51 -18.02 3.30 27.56
N LEU A 52 -17.35 2.21 27.99
CA LEU A 52 -17.84 0.84 27.83
C LEU A 52 -18.89 0.46 28.92
N SER A 53 -19.00 1.21 29.97
CA SER A 53 -19.97 0.94 31.09
C SER A 53 -21.36 1.55 30.85
N ASP A 54 -21.55 2.36 29.82
CA ASP A 54 -22.89 2.78 29.42
C ASP A 54 -23.62 1.55 28.83
N THR A 55 -24.83 1.27 29.29
CA THR A 55 -25.64 0.09 28.93
C THR A 55 -26.02 0.01 27.46
N ARG A 56 -25.42 0.83 26.61
CA ARG A 56 -25.54 0.82 25.17
C ARG A 56 -24.64 -0.26 24.59
N LEU A 57 -25.15 -0.95 23.59
CA LEU A 57 -24.37 -1.90 22.80
C LEU A 57 -23.18 -1.17 22.17
N SER A 58 -21.98 -1.49 22.67
CA SER A 58 -20.74 -0.88 22.21
C SER A 58 -19.81 -1.94 21.67
N SER A 59 -19.22 -1.69 20.52
CA SER A 59 -18.16 -2.51 19.92
C SER A 59 -16.91 -1.68 19.69
N LYS A 60 -15.75 -2.35 19.76
CA LYS A 60 -14.48 -1.76 19.41
C LYS A 60 -14.22 -2.01 17.92
N GLY A 61 -13.83 -0.97 17.21
CA GLY A 61 -13.51 -1.05 15.79
C GLY A 61 -12.33 -0.16 15.42
N ILE A 62 -12.07 -0.11 14.12
CA ILE A 62 -10.99 0.68 13.52
C ILE A 62 -11.59 1.53 12.40
N ILE A 63 -11.13 2.76 12.28
CA ILE A 63 -11.42 3.59 11.11
C ILE A 63 -10.54 3.13 9.96
N GLU A 64 -11.15 2.82 8.84
CA GLU A 64 -10.44 2.42 7.62
C GLU A 64 -10.76 3.37 6.48
N SER A 65 -9.83 3.49 5.56
CA SER A 65 -10.08 4.12 4.25
C SER A 65 -10.86 3.17 3.35
N VAL A 66 -11.77 3.69 2.56
CA VAL A 66 -12.45 2.88 1.52
C VAL A 66 -11.48 2.44 0.44
N ALA A 67 -10.44 3.24 0.16
CA ALA A 67 -9.42 2.92 -0.82
C ALA A 67 -8.02 3.28 -0.33
N GLU A 68 -7.18 2.27 -0.25
CA GLU A 68 -5.74 2.41 -0.05
C GLU A 68 -5.04 1.71 -1.20
N VAL A 69 -4.28 2.48 -2.00
CA VAL A 69 -3.69 2.00 -3.24
C VAL A 69 -2.18 2.09 -3.17
N PRO A 70 -1.47 0.94 -3.22
CA PRO A 70 -0.03 0.92 -3.37
C PRO A 70 0.38 1.40 -4.77
N ILE A 71 1.35 2.28 -4.83
CA ILE A 71 1.90 2.82 -6.05
C ILE A 71 3.18 2.09 -6.39
N PHE A 72 3.19 1.42 -7.55
CA PHE A 72 4.32 0.65 -8.05
C PHE A 72 4.90 1.29 -9.30
N SER A 73 6.19 1.03 -9.55
CA SER A 73 6.73 1.16 -10.89
C SER A 73 6.37 -0.07 -11.74
N ARG A 74 6.06 0.14 -13.02
CA ARG A 74 5.84 -0.93 -14.00
C ARG A 74 7.10 -1.37 -14.70
N ILE A 75 8.16 -0.55 -14.64
CA ILE A 75 9.47 -0.79 -15.24
C ILE A 75 10.57 -0.49 -14.22
N SER A 76 11.73 -1.12 -14.41
CA SER A 76 12.92 -0.78 -13.64
C SER A 76 13.50 0.54 -14.13
N GLY A 77 13.99 1.36 -13.22
CA GLY A 77 14.66 2.62 -13.56
C GLY A 77 15.11 3.39 -12.33
N GLN A 78 15.93 4.39 -12.53
CA GLN A 78 16.33 5.32 -11.47
C GLN A 78 15.26 6.40 -11.32
N ILE A 79 14.93 6.77 -10.09
CA ILE A 79 14.01 7.87 -9.81
C ILE A 79 14.73 9.20 -10.06
N SER A 80 14.33 9.91 -11.11
CA SER A 80 14.88 11.22 -11.47
C SER A 80 14.18 12.38 -10.76
N ALA A 81 12.90 12.20 -10.38
CA ALA A 81 12.17 13.17 -9.59
C ALA A 81 11.15 12.47 -8.69
N LEU A 82 11.07 12.92 -7.43
CA LEU A 82 10.11 12.48 -6.43
C LEU A 82 9.34 13.73 -5.97
N ASN A 83 8.10 13.87 -6.44
CA ASN A 83 7.28 15.07 -6.24
C ASN A 83 6.23 14.89 -5.13
N VAL A 84 6.54 14.05 -4.15
CA VAL A 84 5.64 13.74 -3.03
C VAL A 84 6.39 13.75 -1.71
N VAL A 85 5.67 14.14 -0.67
CA VAL A 85 6.11 14.03 0.73
C VAL A 85 5.03 13.35 1.55
N LEU A 86 5.42 12.75 2.67
CA LEU A 86 4.51 12.07 3.58
C LEU A 86 3.38 13.02 4.03
N GLY A 87 2.13 12.54 3.99
CA GLY A 87 0.95 13.31 4.37
C GLY A 87 0.48 14.32 3.31
N GLN A 88 1.17 14.46 2.19
CA GLN A 88 0.76 15.38 1.11
C GLN A 88 -0.53 14.90 0.46
N ARG A 89 -1.50 15.80 0.28
CA ARG A 89 -2.68 15.54 -0.53
C ARG A 89 -2.35 15.59 -2.01
N VAL A 90 -2.79 14.58 -2.73
CA VAL A 90 -2.61 14.43 -4.17
C VAL A 90 -3.95 14.24 -4.85
N ARG A 91 -4.05 14.64 -6.13
CA ARG A 91 -5.23 14.46 -6.96
C ARG A 91 -5.01 13.33 -7.96
N LYS A 92 -6.07 12.64 -8.30
CA LYS A 92 -6.06 11.66 -9.40
C LYS A 92 -5.44 12.25 -10.67
N GLY A 93 -4.47 11.53 -11.26
CA GLY A 93 -3.72 11.97 -12.45
C GLY A 93 -2.52 12.89 -12.16
N GLN A 94 -2.31 13.32 -10.91
CA GLN A 94 -1.14 14.12 -10.54
C GLN A 94 0.14 13.27 -10.68
N VAL A 95 1.19 13.87 -11.27
CA VAL A 95 2.50 13.22 -11.41
C VAL A 95 3.19 13.19 -10.05
N LEU A 96 3.53 11.99 -9.60
CA LEU A 96 4.12 11.72 -8.29
C LEU A 96 5.62 11.41 -8.39
N VAL A 97 6.00 10.58 -9.36
CA VAL A 97 7.38 10.14 -9.59
C VAL A 97 7.70 10.21 -11.07
N ARG A 98 8.94 10.55 -11.39
CA ARG A 98 9.50 10.36 -12.73
C ARG A 98 10.74 9.50 -12.64
N LEU A 99 10.82 8.53 -13.53
CA LEU A 99 12.03 7.74 -13.75
C LEU A 99 12.92 8.42 -14.78
N ASP A 100 14.17 8.03 -14.82
CA ASP A 100 15.08 8.44 -15.90
C ASP A 100 14.61 7.83 -17.23
N GLU A 101 14.38 8.70 -18.20
CA GLU A 101 13.85 8.34 -19.52
C GLU A 101 14.94 8.20 -20.59
N SER A 102 16.19 8.49 -20.26
CA SER A 102 17.29 8.67 -21.23
C SER A 102 17.47 7.47 -22.11
N ASP A 103 17.57 6.28 -21.52
CA ASP A 103 17.79 5.03 -22.26
C ASP A 103 16.58 4.65 -23.11
N ILE A 104 15.37 4.86 -22.58
CA ILE A 104 14.12 4.54 -23.28
C ILE A 104 13.91 5.49 -24.46
N ARG A 105 14.27 6.77 -24.31
CA ARG A 105 14.22 7.75 -25.40
C ARG A 105 15.23 7.40 -26.52
N ALA A 106 16.43 6.98 -26.16
CA ALA A 106 17.41 6.52 -27.14
C ALA A 106 16.93 5.27 -27.89
N GLU A 107 16.33 4.32 -27.16
CA GLU A 107 15.74 3.12 -27.78
C GLU A 107 14.54 3.48 -28.68
N LEU A 108 13.71 4.46 -28.28
CA LEU A 108 12.60 4.93 -29.10
C LEU A 108 13.09 5.49 -30.44
N LEU A 109 14.10 6.35 -30.42
CA LEU A 109 14.70 6.91 -31.65
C LEU A 109 15.22 5.81 -32.58
N LYS A 110 15.86 4.78 -32.02
CA LYS A 110 16.32 3.62 -32.79
C LYS A 110 15.14 2.87 -33.41
N ARG A 111 14.06 2.62 -32.67
CA ARG A 111 12.86 1.93 -33.18
C ARG A 111 12.12 2.75 -34.25
N GLU A 112 12.11 4.06 -34.09
CA GLU A 112 11.54 4.95 -35.11
C GLU A 112 12.33 4.90 -36.42
N ALA A 113 13.67 4.85 -36.37
CA ALA A 113 14.51 4.66 -37.56
C ALA A 113 14.27 3.29 -38.22
N GLU A 114 14.12 2.22 -37.41
CA GLU A 114 13.79 0.88 -37.92
C GLU A 114 12.40 0.87 -38.61
N LEU A 115 11.42 1.61 -38.06
CA LEU A 115 10.10 1.77 -38.67
C LEU A 115 10.17 2.52 -39.97
N GLU A 116 10.93 3.63 -40.04
CA GLU A 116 11.15 4.38 -41.28
C GLU A 116 11.77 3.49 -42.38
N GLN A 117 12.77 2.71 -42.02
CA GLN A 117 13.38 1.73 -42.97
C GLN A 117 12.35 0.69 -43.47
N ALA A 118 11.50 0.17 -42.55
CA ALA A 118 10.46 -0.79 -42.90
C ALA A 118 9.37 -0.14 -43.79
N GLU A 119 9.08 1.15 -43.56
CA GLU A 119 8.16 1.91 -44.41
C GLU A 119 8.70 2.11 -45.82
N TYR A 120 9.97 2.45 -45.98
CA TYR A 120 10.62 2.49 -47.29
C TYR A 120 10.54 1.13 -48.01
N ASN A 121 10.80 0.03 -47.32
CA ASN A 121 10.68 -1.30 -47.87
C ASN A 121 9.22 -1.62 -48.28
N TYR A 122 8.24 -1.24 -47.49
CA TYR A 122 6.82 -1.37 -47.80
C TYR A 122 6.47 -0.62 -49.10
N GLN A 123 6.90 0.63 -49.23
CA GLN A 123 6.66 1.45 -50.41
C GLN A 123 7.35 0.84 -51.64
N ALA A 124 8.60 0.34 -51.48
CA ALA A 124 9.34 -0.30 -52.55
C ALA A 124 8.66 -1.58 -53.05
N ILE A 125 8.09 -2.39 -52.17
CA ILE A 125 7.33 -3.60 -52.54
C ILE A 125 6.10 -3.22 -53.36
N LEU A 126 5.34 -2.21 -52.97
CA LEU A 126 4.17 -1.75 -53.71
C LEU A 126 4.54 -1.16 -55.07
N MET A 127 5.61 -0.38 -55.12
CA MET A 127 6.11 0.14 -56.42
C MET A 127 6.56 -0.98 -57.33
N GLY A 128 7.18 -2.04 -56.82
CA GLY A 128 7.54 -3.26 -57.57
C GLY A 128 6.33 -4.01 -58.13
N GLN A 129 5.15 -3.84 -57.53
CA GLN A 129 3.87 -4.37 -58.04
C GLN A 129 3.20 -3.44 -59.06
N GLY A 130 3.84 -2.32 -59.43
CA GLY A 130 3.35 -1.39 -60.46
C GLY A 130 2.56 -0.18 -59.94
N TYR A 131 2.43 -0.04 -58.62
CA TYR A 131 1.75 1.13 -58.02
C TYR A 131 2.70 2.35 -57.99
N LYS A 132 2.19 3.52 -58.34
CA LYS A 132 2.95 4.78 -58.28
C LYS A 132 3.07 5.25 -56.85
N ARG A 133 4.22 5.88 -56.50
CA ARG A 133 4.51 6.36 -55.13
C ARG A 133 3.42 7.28 -54.57
N ASN A 134 2.77 8.09 -55.41
CA ASN A 134 1.68 8.99 -54.99
C ASN A 134 0.27 8.35 -54.99
N LYS A 135 0.19 7.02 -55.26
CA LYS A 135 -1.05 6.24 -55.40
C LYS A 135 -0.93 4.85 -54.75
N LEU A 136 -0.14 4.73 -53.70
CA LEU A 136 0.03 3.46 -52.99
C LEU A 136 -1.26 3.01 -52.28
N ASP A 137 -2.13 3.95 -51.91
CA ASP A 137 -3.41 3.68 -51.28
C ASP A 137 -4.43 3.05 -52.26
N GLU A 138 -4.23 3.19 -53.59
CA GLU A 138 -5.06 2.55 -54.61
C GLU A 138 -4.82 1.03 -54.72
N ALA A 139 -3.74 0.51 -54.08
CA ALA A 139 -3.49 -0.92 -54.04
C ALA A 139 -4.58 -1.66 -53.23
N PRO A 140 -5.05 -2.83 -53.71
CA PRO A 140 -5.96 -3.68 -52.96
C PRO A 140 -5.43 -3.99 -51.57
N GLU A 141 -6.35 -4.10 -50.61
CA GLU A 141 -5.97 -4.28 -49.20
C GLU A 141 -5.16 -5.55 -48.96
N GLU A 142 -5.44 -6.62 -49.70
CA GLU A 142 -4.69 -7.87 -49.65
C GLU A 142 -3.21 -7.67 -50.04
N ILE A 143 -2.94 -6.91 -51.11
CA ILE A 143 -1.59 -6.59 -51.53
C ILE A 143 -0.89 -5.71 -50.54
N ARG A 144 -1.58 -4.71 -49.98
CA ARG A 144 -1.05 -3.83 -48.93
C ARG A 144 -0.70 -4.60 -47.66
N ASN A 145 -1.57 -5.54 -47.24
CA ASN A 145 -1.32 -6.36 -46.08
C ASN A 145 -0.12 -7.31 -46.29
N LEU A 146 -0.03 -7.94 -47.46
CA LEU A 146 1.12 -8.77 -47.83
C LEU A 146 2.45 -7.95 -47.85
N ALA A 147 2.41 -6.76 -48.44
CA ALA A 147 3.54 -5.85 -48.44
C ALA A 147 3.95 -5.40 -47.03
N ARG A 148 3.00 -5.10 -46.12
CA ARG A 148 3.30 -4.79 -44.71
C ARG A 148 3.96 -5.92 -43.96
N VAL A 149 3.52 -7.15 -44.22
CA VAL A 149 4.14 -8.33 -43.59
C VAL A 149 5.55 -8.55 -44.13
N ASN A 150 5.71 -8.53 -45.46
CA ASN A 150 7.00 -8.80 -46.09
C ASN A 150 8.05 -7.70 -45.84
N SER A 151 7.63 -6.46 -45.63
CA SER A 151 8.53 -5.35 -45.31
C SER A 151 8.94 -5.31 -43.83
N GLY A 152 8.30 -6.08 -42.97
CA GLY A 152 8.48 -5.99 -41.53
C GLY A 152 7.82 -4.77 -40.87
N TYR A 153 7.02 -3.98 -41.63
CA TYR A 153 6.38 -2.75 -41.14
C TYR A 153 5.54 -2.96 -39.87
N ASN A 154 4.73 -4.03 -39.85
CA ASN A 154 3.89 -4.31 -38.69
C ASN A 154 4.70 -4.61 -37.42
N THR A 155 5.83 -5.32 -37.58
CA THR A 155 6.74 -5.66 -36.47
C THR A 155 7.45 -4.41 -35.95
N ALA A 156 7.95 -3.56 -36.84
CA ALA A 156 8.62 -2.31 -36.50
C ALA A 156 7.62 -1.34 -35.79
N LEU A 157 6.40 -1.22 -36.31
CA LEU A 157 5.34 -0.40 -35.71
C LEU A 157 4.98 -0.89 -34.29
N ALA A 158 4.88 -2.20 -34.11
CA ALA A 158 4.62 -2.78 -32.79
C ALA A 158 5.77 -2.50 -31.81
N ALA A 159 7.03 -2.53 -32.29
CA ALA A 159 8.20 -2.21 -31.47
C ALA A 159 8.21 -0.73 -31.03
N VAL A 160 7.90 0.20 -31.93
CA VAL A 160 7.75 1.64 -31.59
C VAL A 160 6.67 1.82 -30.53
N LYS A 161 5.47 1.27 -30.75
CA LYS A 161 4.36 1.37 -29.77
C LYS A 161 4.73 0.82 -28.40
N LYS A 162 5.44 -0.32 -28.35
CA LYS A 162 5.90 -0.90 -27.08
C LYS A 162 6.86 0.05 -26.36
N THR A 163 7.82 0.65 -27.08
CA THR A 163 8.79 1.55 -26.47
C THR A 163 8.13 2.88 -26.03
N GLN A 164 7.17 3.39 -26.79
CA GLN A 164 6.35 4.54 -26.39
C GLN A 164 5.58 4.26 -25.09
N GLN A 165 4.98 3.07 -24.96
CA GLN A 165 4.31 2.67 -23.73
C GLN A 165 5.28 2.57 -22.54
N GLN A 166 6.51 2.09 -22.76
CA GLN A 166 7.54 2.08 -21.73
C GLN A 166 7.92 3.50 -21.29
N LEU A 167 7.98 4.45 -22.23
CA LEU A 167 8.23 5.84 -21.93
C LEU A 167 7.09 6.46 -21.08
N GLU A 168 5.83 6.12 -21.36
CA GLU A 168 4.70 6.52 -20.52
C GLU A 168 4.83 5.98 -19.10
N PHE A 169 5.34 4.77 -18.94
CA PHE A 169 5.55 4.16 -17.61
C PHE A 169 6.66 4.83 -16.79
N CYS A 170 7.52 5.66 -17.41
CA CYS A 170 8.47 6.48 -16.67
C CYS A 170 7.80 7.58 -15.83
N THR A 171 6.56 7.94 -16.17
CA THR A 171 5.79 8.92 -15.42
C THR A 171 4.73 8.21 -14.58
N ILE A 172 4.92 8.21 -13.27
CA ILE A 172 4.01 7.55 -12.33
C ILE A 172 3.04 8.60 -11.78
N THR A 173 1.75 8.36 -11.96
CA THR A 173 0.67 9.26 -11.55
C THR A 173 -0.22 8.63 -10.47
N ALA A 174 -0.92 9.47 -9.70
CA ALA A 174 -1.89 9.01 -8.71
C ALA A 174 -3.12 8.39 -9.38
N PRO A 175 -3.50 7.14 -9.06
CA PRO A 175 -4.73 6.52 -9.58
C PRO A 175 -6.00 7.04 -8.92
N ILE A 176 -5.89 7.49 -7.68
CA ILE A 176 -6.96 8.09 -6.87
C ILE A 176 -6.50 9.42 -6.29
N SER A 177 -7.45 10.24 -5.83
CA SER A 177 -7.16 11.38 -4.94
C SER A 177 -7.06 10.90 -3.51
N GLY A 178 -6.19 11.50 -2.70
CA GLY A 178 -5.98 11.09 -1.30
C GLY A 178 -4.74 11.72 -0.69
N ALA A 179 -4.25 11.14 0.39
CA ALA A 179 -3.01 11.52 1.06
C ALA A 179 -1.93 10.44 0.86
N VAL A 180 -0.70 10.87 0.71
CA VAL A 180 0.45 9.96 0.56
C VAL A 180 0.86 9.42 1.92
N SER A 181 1.01 8.10 2.02
CA SER A 181 1.51 7.41 3.22
C SER A 181 2.64 6.43 2.86
N ASP A 182 3.41 6.05 3.87
CA ASP A 182 4.43 4.98 3.83
C ASP A 182 5.38 5.06 2.63
N ILE A 183 6.16 6.15 2.55
CA ILE A 183 7.10 6.37 1.45
C ILE A 183 8.36 5.55 1.66
N SER A 184 8.60 4.55 0.80
CA SER A 184 9.84 3.78 0.69
C SER A 184 10.76 4.29 -0.42
N ALA A 185 10.21 5.03 -1.39
CA ALA A 185 10.96 5.59 -2.51
C ALA A 185 11.91 6.70 -2.07
N THR A 186 13.11 6.72 -2.65
CA THR A 186 14.11 7.77 -2.44
C THR A 186 14.52 8.39 -3.78
N LEU A 187 14.77 9.69 -3.77
CA LEU A 187 15.31 10.36 -4.95
C LEU A 187 16.66 9.74 -5.35
N TYR A 188 16.86 9.49 -6.63
CA TYR A 188 17.98 8.74 -7.23
C TYR A 188 18.07 7.26 -6.82
N GLY A 189 17.12 6.76 -6.04
CA GLY A 189 16.97 5.33 -5.78
C GLY A 189 16.48 4.55 -6.99
N ALA A 190 16.58 3.23 -6.93
CA ALA A 190 16.04 2.35 -7.97
C ALA A 190 14.55 2.10 -7.73
N ALA A 191 13.75 2.22 -8.76
CA ALA A 191 12.39 1.70 -8.78
C ALA A 191 12.42 0.27 -9.36
N ILE A 192 11.86 -0.68 -8.61
CA ILE A 192 11.82 -2.09 -8.99
C ILE A 192 10.36 -2.49 -9.20
N PRO A 193 10.02 -3.13 -10.34
CA PRO A 193 8.66 -3.60 -10.58
C PRO A 193 8.19 -4.59 -9.51
N GLY A 194 7.00 -4.33 -8.96
CA GLY A 194 6.42 -5.15 -7.89
C GLY A 194 6.73 -4.67 -6.47
N GLU A 195 7.65 -3.74 -6.29
CA GLU A 195 7.87 -3.08 -5.00
C GLU A 195 7.06 -1.78 -4.92
N SER A 196 6.36 -1.59 -3.79
CA SER A 196 5.60 -0.35 -3.56
C SER A 196 6.55 0.80 -3.27
N LEU A 197 6.36 1.92 -3.96
CA LEU A 197 7.09 3.16 -3.75
C LEU A 197 6.50 3.96 -2.58
N PHE A 198 5.21 3.95 -2.45
CA PHE A 198 4.40 4.57 -1.39
C PHE A 198 2.93 4.16 -1.58
N TYR A 199 2.07 4.57 -0.65
CA TYR A 199 0.63 4.36 -0.73
C TYR A 199 -0.09 5.69 -0.91
N VAL A 200 -1.22 5.66 -1.60
CA VAL A 200 -2.19 6.77 -1.62
C VAL A 200 -3.46 6.29 -0.95
N VAL A 201 -3.82 6.95 0.14
CA VAL A 201 -4.95 6.61 1.00
C VAL A 201 -6.05 7.64 0.79
N ASP A 202 -7.25 7.18 0.49
CA ASP A 202 -8.42 8.05 0.41
C ASP A 202 -8.79 8.53 1.82
N THR A 203 -8.73 9.83 2.04
CA THR A 203 -9.07 10.46 3.32
C THR A 203 -10.45 11.10 3.31
N GLU A 204 -11.16 11.05 2.19
CA GLU A 204 -12.49 11.63 2.05
C GLU A 204 -13.60 10.60 2.24
N HIS A 205 -13.31 9.32 1.95
CA HIS A 205 -14.26 8.23 2.14
C HIS A 205 -13.71 7.28 3.22
N LEU A 206 -14.29 7.38 4.41
CA LEU A 206 -13.90 6.58 5.57
C LEU A 206 -15.02 5.64 5.96
N LYS A 207 -14.64 4.50 6.52
CA LYS A 207 -15.56 3.54 7.13
C LYS A 207 -15.06 3.13 8.50
N ALA A 208 -15.99 2.85 9.40
CA ALA A 208 -15.71 2.17 10.65
C ALA A 208 -15.90 0.67 10.44
N SER A 209 -14.85 -0.10 10.67
CA SER A 209 -14.82 -1.54 10.62
C SER A 209 -14.86 -2.08 12.04
N PHE A 210 -15.84 -2.91 12.39
CA PHE A 210 -16.05 -3.39 13.75
C PHE A 210 -16.72 -4.76 13.78
N ASP A 211 -16.55 -5.47 14.88
CA ASP A 211 -17.09 -6.80 15.06
C ASP A 211 -18.16 -6.81 16.16
N VAL A 212 -19.29 -7.45 15.89
CA VAL A 212 -20.42 -7.56 16.78
C VAL A 212 -20.68 -9.03 17.12
N LEU A 213 -21.06 -9.32 18.36
CA LEU A 213 -21.43 -10.68 18.76
C LEU A 213 -22.67 -11.17 18.00
N GLU A 214 -22.69 -12.47 17.63
CA GLU A 214 -23.79 -13.10 16.89
C GLU A 214 -25.16 -12.87 17.57
N ASN A 215 -25.22 -12.92 18.90
CA ASN A 215 -26.47 -12.69 19.66
C ASN A 215 -26.99 -11.25 19.58
N GLU A 216 -26.12 -10.29 19.20
CA GLU A 216 -26.45 -8.87 19.06
C GLU A 216 -26.66 -8.43 17.62
N MET A 217 -26.29 -9.30 16.66
CA MET A 217 -26.37 -9.02 15.22
C MET A 217 -27.76 -8.54 14.78
N SER A 218 -28.83 -9.09 15.38
CA SER A 218 -30.21 -8.70 15.04
C SER A 218 -30.54 -7.24 15.28
N LYS A 219 -29.76 -6.55 16.08
CA LYS A 219 -29.94 -5.13 16.42
C LYS A 219 -29.20 -4.20 15.42
N PHE A 220 -28.17 -4.71 14.75
CA PHE A 220 -27.41 -4.00 13.74
C PHE A 220 -27.87 -4.45 12.35
N THR A 221 -28.75 -3.70 11.73
CA THR A 221 -29.19 -3.96 10.35
C THR A 221 -28.55 -2.96 9.40
N ILE A 222 -28.50 -3.31 8.12
CA ILE A 222 -28.07 -2.36 7.09
C ILE A 222 -28.98 -1.12 7.16
N GLY A 223 -28.37 0.06 7.24
CA GLY A 223 -29.09 1.32 7.43
C GLY A 223 -29.19 1.80 8.87
N SER A 224 -28.83 0.96 9.89
CA SER A 224 -28.80 1.37 11.29
C SER A 224 -27.81 2.53 11.50
N GLN A 225 -28.21 3.48 12.33
CA GLN A 225 -27.35 4.60 12.73
C GLN A 225 -26.49 4.17 13.92
N VAL A 226 -25.22 4.46 13.84
CA VAL A 226 -24.27 4.22 14.92
C VAL A 226 -23.48 5.49 15.21
N ASP A 227 -23.13 5.68 16.47
CA ASP A 227 -22.25 6.73 16.91
C ASP A 227 -20.83 6.18 17.06
N VAL A 228 -19.87 6.84 16.44
CA VAL A 228 -18.46 6.46 16.41
C VAL A 228 -17.66 7.49 17.18
N ILE A 229 -16.95 7.04 18.19
CA ILE A 229 -16.09 7.88 19.04
C ILE A 229 -14.66 7.35 18.91
N THR A 230 -13.74 8.19 18.44
CA THR A 230 -12.33 7.78 18.34
C THR A 230 -11.62 7.95 19.69
N VAL A 231 -10.67 7.06 19.96
CA VAL A 231 -9.86 7.13 21.19
C VAL A 231 -9.01 8.41 21.22
N ALA A 232 -8.60 8.91 20.05
CA ALA A 232 -7.81 10.14 19.94
C ALA A 232 -8.62 11.41 20.28
N TYR A 233 -9.93 11.39 20.02
CA TYR A 233 -10.84 12.54 20.23
C TYR A 233 -12.12 12.09 20.95
N PRO A 234 -12.05 11.76 22.26
CA PRO A 234 -13.17 11.16 22.99
C PRO A 234 -14.35 12.12 23.20
N GLY A 235 -14.17 13.41 22.94
CA GLY A 235 -15.24 14.42 23.01
C GLY A 235 -16.04 14.60 21.71
N GLU A 236 -15.62 13.96 20.62
CA GLU A 236 -16.26 14.10 19.31
C GLU A 236 -17.03 12.82 18.95
N VAL A 237 -18.32 12.99 18.71
CA VAL A 237 -19.20 11.89 18.26
C VAL A 237 -19.48 12.04 16.78
N HIS A 238 -19.11 11.04 16.02
CA HIS A 238 -19.34 11.00 14.58
C HIS A 238 -20.48 10.01 14.29
N SER A 239 -21.54 10.49 13.65
CA SER A 239 -22.62 9.59 13.22
C SER A 239 -22.20 8.84 11.95
N ALA A 240 -22.41 7.52 11.97
CA ALA A 240 -22.15 6.65 10.84
C ALA A 240 -23.38 5.79 10.53
N GLN A 241 -23.44 5.24 9.34
CA GLN A 241 -24.51 4.35 8.93
C GLN A 241 -23.95 3.00 8.54
N VAL A 242 -24.52 1.92 9.09
CA VAL A 242 -24.13 0.54 8.71
C VAL A 242 -24.48 0.29 7.25
N THR A 243 -23.46 0.01 6.44
CA THR A 243 -23.57 -0.21 5.01
C THR A 243 -23.38 -1.68 4.62
N ALA A 244 -22.59 -2.41 5.42
CA ALA A 244 -22.34 -3.82 5.15
C ALA A 244 -22.32 -4.65 6.44
N VAL A 245 -22.83 -5.87 6.31
CA VAL A 245 -22.79 -6.91 7.35
C VAL A 245 -22.24 -8.16 6.68
N SER A 246 -21.22 -8.76 7.26
CA SER A 246 -20.62 -9.99 6.73
C SER A 246 -21.67 -11.12 6.69
N PRO A 247 -21.74 -11.90 5.61
CA PRO A 247 -22.64 -13.04 5.52
C PRO A 247 -22.14 -14.26 6.31
N SER A 248 -20.99 -14.17 6.98
CA SER A 248 -20.39 -15.27 7.73
C SER A 248 -20.07 -14.84 9.16
N VAL A 249 -20.29 -15.76 10.10
CA VAL A 249 -19.87 -15.63 11.49
C VAL A 249 -18.45 -16.21 11.60
N GLU A 250 -17.55 -15.47 12.23
CA GLU A 250 -16.20 -15.94 12.50
C GLU A 250 -16.18 -17.06 13.55
N LYS A 251 -15.07 -17.79 13.63
CA LYS A 251 -14.89 -18.83 14.64
C LYS A 251 -14.96 -18.31 16.10
N THR A 252 -14.79 -17.04 16.27
CA THR A 252 -14.91 -16.30 17.53
C THR A 252 -16.35 -16.02 17.96
N GLY A 253 -17.34 -16.33 17.11
CA GLY A 253 -18.75 -15.96 17.31
C GLY A 253 -19.02 -14.48 17.03
N MET A 254 -18.15 -13.81 16.26
CA MET A 254 -18.29 -12.41 15.87
C MET A 254 -18.71 -12.30 14.39
N VAL A 255 -19.44 -11.25 14.09
CA VAL A 255 -19.88 -10.86 12.76
C VAL A 255 -19.25 -9.52 12.42
N HIS A 256 -18.52 -9.49 11.33
CA HIS A 256 -17.87 -8.26 10.84
C HIS A 256 -18.89 -7.32 10.20
N MET A 257 -18.80 -6.03 10.56
CA MET A 257 -19.69 -4.99 10.07
C MET A 257 -18.91 -3.76 9.65
N GLU A 258 -19.43 -3.07 8.65
CA GLU A 258 -18.87 -1.79 8.19
C GLU A 258 -19.93 -0.70 8.25
N ALA A 259 -19.54 0.47 8.72
CA ALA A 259 -20.37 1.67 8.72
C ALA A 259 -19.65 2.82 8.02
N GLU A 260 -20.35 3.48 7.11
CA GLU A 260 -19.82 4.64 6.37
C GLU A 260 -19.81 5.88 7.26
N LEU A 261 -18.68 6.59 7.26
CA LEU A 261 -18.45 7.81 8.02
C LEU A 261 -18.42 9.02 7.08
N ALA A 262 -19.02 10.10 7.53
CA ALA A 262 -18.81 11.39 6.87
C ALA A 262 -17.35 11.86 7.04
N PRO A 263 -16.72 12.46 6.02
CA PRO A 263 -15.35 12.94 6.13
C PRO A 263 -15.24 14.02 7.23
N HIS A 264 -14.22 13.89 8.07
CA HIS A 264 -13.93 14.85 9.13
C HIS A 264 -12.41 15.03 9.28
N PRO A 265 -11.91 16.25 9.49
CA PRO A 265 -10.47 16.52 9.52
C PRO A 265 -9.73 15.80 10.66
N HIS A 266 -10.41 15.40 11.73
CA HIS A 266 -9.82 14.67 12.85
C HIS A 266 -9.91 13.15 12.70
N LEU A 267 -10.59 12.64 11.67
CA LEU A 267 -10.67 11.21 11.39
C LEU A 267 -9.53 10.79 10.46
N MET A 268 -8.75 9.81 10.88
CA MET A 268 -7.68 9.24 10.09
C MET A 268 -7.81 7.71 10.04
N PRO A 269 -7.53 7.08 8.90
CA PRO A 269 -7.41 5.63 8.81
C PRO A 269 -6.42 5.09 9.86
N GLY A 270 -6.74 3.94 10.44
CA GLY A 270 -5.94 3.32 11.51
C GLY A 270 -6.34 3.73 12.92
N MET A 271 -7.19 4.75 13.10
CA MET A 271 -7.66 5.13 14.44
C MET A 271 -8.57 4.06 15.04
N THR A 272 -8.32 3.74 16.32
CA THR A 272 -9.25 2.92 17.09
C THR A 272 -10.47 3.75 17.48
N ALA A 273 -11.64 3.15 17.32
CA ALA A 273 -12.93 3.75 17.65
C ALA A 273 -13.79 2.84 18.51
N ILE A 274 -14.70 3.45 19.25
CA ILE A 274 -15.81 2.79 19.95
C ILE A 274 -17.07 3.09 19.16
N ILE A 275 -17.77 2.07 18.75
CA ILE A 275 -19.00 2.15 17.97
C ILE A 275 -20.16 1.79 18.87
N THR A 276 -21.16 2.66 18.99
CA THR A 276 -22.36 2.45 19.78
C THR A 276 -23.60 2.56 18.92
N LEU A 277 -24.56 1.66 19.14
CA LEU A 277 -25.85 1.74 18.46
C LEU A 277 -26.62 2.95 18.99
N LYS A 278 -27.20 3.73 18.09
CA LYS A 278 -27.95 4.93 18.42
C LYS A 278 -29.38 4.65 18.85
#